data_e990c447a293a54ccbaebac1db379a72
#
_entry.id   e990c447a293a54ccbaebac1db379a72
#
_cell.length_a   1.000
_cell.length_b   1.000
_cell.length_c   1.000
_cell.angle_alpha   90.00
_cell.angle_beta   90.00
_cell.angle_gamma   90.00
#
_symmetry.space_group_name_H-M   'P 1'
#
loop_
_entity.id
_entity.type
_entity.pdbx_description
1 polymer ?
#
loop_
_entity_poly.entity_id
_entity_poly.type
_entity_poly.pdbx_seq_one_letter_code
_entity_poly.pdbx_strand_id
1 'polypeptide(L)'
;SHSPIHVVGGGLAGSEAAWQIANAGVPVILHEMRGVRGTDAHKTDHLAELVCSNSFRSDDATANAVGVIHAEMRMAGSLIMACADKHQVPAGGALAVDRDGFSEAVTRAVHDHPLITVVREEITGLPPKEWDLAIVATGPLTAPSLASAIQAETGADALAFFDAIAPIVYRESIDMDICWYQSRYDKVGPGGTGKDYINCPMDEAQYNAFVDALIAGDTVGFKEWEGTPYFDGCLPIEIMAERGRETLRHGPMKPMGLTNAHNPTVKAYAVVQLRQDNALGTLYNMVGFQTKLKYGAQTEILKMIPGLQNAEFARLGGLHRNTYINSPTLLDGSLTLKSRPGLRFAGQITGCEGYVESASVGLLAGRFAAAERKGETVSLPPATTALGSLLGHITGGHISNDEEPGKRSFQPMNINFGLFPELEPGSIVKPEGVKRFRGKDKTIMKRQLIAKRALADCATWLGETVPVAKTA
;
A
#
# COMPACT_ATOMS: atom_id res chain seq x y z
N SER A 1 -36.21 1.37 -4.75
CA SER A 1 -34.79 1.23 -5.22
C SER A 1 -34.09 2.55 -5.07
N HIS A 2 -32.87 2.53 -4.55
CA HIS A 2 -32.06 3.74 -4.41
C HIS A 2 -31.47 4.16 -5.76
N SER A 3 -31.25 5.46 -5.96
CA SER A 3 -30.45 5.96 -7.09
C SER A 3 -29.00 5.47 -6.98
N PRO A 4 -28.31 5.17 -8.09
CA PRO A 4 -26.95 4.67 -8.03
C PRO A 4 -25.98 5.71 -7.45
N ILE A 5 -24.94 5.22 -6.80
CA ILE A 5 -23.75 6.00 -6.44
C ILE A 5 -22.70 5.81 -7.53
N HIS A 6 -22.04 6.88 -7.94
CA HIS A 6 -21.00 6.84 -8.94
C HIS A 6 -19.63 6.73 -8.28
N VAL A 7 -18.79 5.82 -8.76
CA VAL A 7 -17.39 5.66 -8.33
C VAL A 7 -16.49 5.84 -9.55
N VAL A 8 -15.57 6.78 -9.49
CA VAL A 8 -14.63 7.07 -10.57
C VAL A 8 -13.27 6.49 -10.25
N GLY A 9 -12.83 5.53 -11.04
CA GLY A 9 -11.59 4.78 -10.90
C GLY A 9 -11.79 3.36 -10.37
N GLY A 10 -11.34 2.38 -11.13
CA GLY A 10 -11.45 0.94 -10.82
C GLY A 10 -10.17 0.33 -10.22
N GLY A 11 -9.37 1.12 -9.51
CA GLY A 11 -8.23 0.63 -8.73
C GLY A 11 -8.65 -0.06 -7.44
N LEU A 12 -7.70 -0.22 -6.52
CA LEU A 12 -7.95 -0.86 -5.22
C LEU A 12 -9.05 -0.15 -4.42
N ALA A 13 -8.97 1.17 -4.32
CA ALA A 13 -9.92 1.97 -3.57
C ALA A 13 -11.32 1.98 -4.23
N GLY A 14 -11.39 2.19 -5.54
CA GLY A 14 -12.67 2.26 -6.24
C GLY A 14 -13.39 0.92 -6.31
N SER A 15 -12.67 -0.17 -6.53
CA SER A 15 -13.24 -1.53 -6.51
C SER A 15 -13.77 -1.89 -5.12
N GLU A 16 -13.04 -1.56 -4.07
CA GLU A 16 -13.47 -1.78 -2.69
C GLU A 16 -14.69 -0.92 -2.33
N ALA A 17 -14.70 0.36 -2.73
CA ALA A 17 -15.84 1.25 -2.50
C ALA A 17 -17.11 0.73 -3.20
N ALA A 18 -17.00 0.35 -4.47
CA ALA A 18 -18.12 -0.23 -5.24
C ALA A 18 -18.67 -1.50 -4.55
N TRP A 19 -17.79 -2.36 -4.08
CA TRP A 19 -18.16 -3.58 -3.35
C TRP A 19 -18.92 -3.29 -2.06
N GLN A 20 -18.44 -2.35 -1.26
CA GLN A 20 -19.11 -1.97 0.00
C GLN A 20 -20.48 -1.34 -0.25
N ILE A 21 -20.59 -0.48 -1.26
CA ILE A 21 -21.86 0.15 -1.65
C ILE A 21 -22.89 -0.92 -2.06
N ALA A 22 -22.47 -1.82 -2.96
CA ALA A 22 -23.34 -2.84 -3.50
C ALA A 22 -23.79 -3.84 -2.41
N ASN A 23 -22.90 -4.25 -1.52
CA ASN A 23 -23.24 -5.12 -0.40
C ASN A 23 -24.12 -4.46 0.66
N ALA A 24 -24.17 -3.14 0.69
CA ALA A 24 -25.15 -2.39 1.48
C ALA A 24 -26.54 -2.28 0.81
N GLY A 25 -26.73 -2.92 -0.36
CA GLY A 25 -27.99 -2.92 -1.10
C GLY A 25 -28.24 -1.69 -1.97
N VAL A 26 -27.18 -0.90 -2.26
CA VAL A 26 -27.28 0.32 -3.07
C VAL A 26 -26.64 0.06 -4.44
N PRO A 27 -27.31 0.41 -5.56
CA PRO A 27 -26.71 0.32 -6.89
C PRO A 27 -25.50 1.25 -7.01
N VAL A 28 -24.49 0.80 -7.77
CA VAL A 28 -23.27 1.57 -8.03
C VAL A 28 -22.89 1.48 -9.50
N ILE A 29 -22.41 2.60 -10.05
CA ILE A 29 -21.82 2.67 -11.38
C ILE A 29 -20.34 2.98 -11.20
N LEU A 30 -19.50 2.03 -11.58
CA LEU A 30 -18.04 2.15 -11.52
C LEU A 30 -17.50 2.56 -12.90
N HIS A 31 -16.90 3.75 -12.96
CA HIS A 31 -16.29 4.30 -14.17
C HIS A 31 -14.79 4.02 -14.16
N GLU A 32 -14.31 3.32 -15.18
CA GLU A 32 -12.89 2.97 -15.33
C GLU A 32 -12.39 3.37 -16.73
N MET A 33 -11.32 4.16 -16.76
CA MET A 33 -10.78 4.66 -18.04
C MET A 33 -9.94 3.65 -18.81
N ARG A 34 -9.36 2.65 -18.15
CA ARG A 34 -8.57 1.61 -18.83
C ARG A 34 -9.45 0.79 -19.75
N GLY A 35 -8.95 0.51 -20.95
CA GLY A 35 -9.74 0.02 -22.08
C GLY A 35 -10.11 1.14 -23.07
N VAL A 36 -10.16 2.41 -22.60
CA VAL A 36 -10.33 3.61 -23.44
C VAL A 36 -9.02 4.41 -23.47
N ARG A 37 -8.42 4.60 -22.29
CA ARG A 37 -7.12 5.27 -22.11
C ARG A 37 -6.26 4.50 -21.11
N GLY A 38 -5.04 4.19 -21.48
CA GLY A 38 -4.03 3.57 -20.59
C GLY A 38 -3.34 4.60 -19.69
N THR A 39 -2.57 4.09 -18.72
CA THR A 39 -1.63 4.86 -17.91
C THR A 39 -0.22 4.30 -18.10
N ASP A 40 0.81 5.06 -17.75
CA ASP A 40 2.21 4.62 -17.90
C ASP A 40 2.57 3.41 -17.03
N ALA A 41 1.85 3.19 -15.93
CA ALA A 41 2.13 2.11 -15.00
C ALA A 41 1.28 0.85 -15.21
N HIS A 42 0.04 1.00 -15.66
CA HIS A 42 -0.86 -0.14 -15.85
C HIS A 42 -0.60 -0.86 -17.17
N LYS A 43 -0.69 -2.19 -17.17
CA LYS A 43 -0.41 -3.04 -18.32
C LYS A 43 -1.63 -3.83 -18.81
N THR A 44 -2.68 -3.91 -17.99
CA THR A 44 -3.91 -4.65 -18.27
C THR A 44 -5.13 -3.77 -18.11
N ASP A 45 -6.29 -4.27 -18.56
CA ASP A 45 -7.60 -3.64 -18.34
C ASP A 45 -8.28 -4.14 -17.06
N HIS A 46 -7.61 -5.01 -16.29
CA HIS A 46 -8.15 -5.54 -15.04
C HIS A 46 -8.32 -4.44 -13.97
N LEU A 47 -9.36 -4.58 -13.16
CA LEU A 47 -9.54 -3.75 -11.98
C LEU A 47 -8.49 -4.11 -10.92
N ALA A 48 -8.17 -3.16 -10.04
CA ALA A 48 -7.23 -3.34 -8.93
C ALA A 48 -5.87 -3.92 -9.34
N GLU A 49 -5.34 -3.53 -10.50
CA GLU A 49 -4.01 -3.95 -10.93
C GLU A 49 -2.93 -3.41 -10.00
N LEU A 50 -2.04 -4.31 -9.55
CA LEU A 50 -0.91 -3.95 -8.68
C LEU A 50 0.29 -3.51 -9.52
N VAL A 51 0.60 -2.23 -9.51
CA VAL A 51 1.58 -1.63 -10.44
C VAL A 51 3.01 -1.59 -9.89
N CYS A 52 3.20 -1.57 -8.57
CA CYS A 52 4.50 -1.45 -7.93
C CYS A 52 5.02 -2.81 -7.48
N SER A 53 4.40 -3.40 -6.47
CA SER A 53 4.80 -4.64 -5.81
C SER A 53 3.61 -5.61 -5.79
N ASN A 54 3.86 -6.88 -5.46
CA ASN A 54 2.80 -7.85 -5.23
C ASN A 54 2.50 -8.07 -3.75
N SER A 55 3.03 -7.23 -2.86
CA SER A 55 2.94 -7.40 -1.42
C SER A 55 2.00 -6.40 -0.78
N PHE A 56 1.11 -6.91 0.06
CA PHE A 56 0.33 -6.13 1.01
C PHE A 56 1.05 -5.95 2.36
N ARG A 57 2.34 -6.30 2.43
CA ARG A 57 3.20 -6.21 3.62
C ARG A 57 2.81 -7.22 4.71
N SER A 58 3.23 -6.98 5.96
CA SER A 58 3.04 -7.92 7.08
C SER A 58 1.57 -8.23 7.34
N ASP A 59 1.27 -9.51 7.57
CA ASP A 59 -0.07 -9.99 7.95
C ASP A 59 -0.19 -10.31 9.46
N ASP A 60 0.78 -9.88 10.25
CA ASP A 60 0.77 -10.05 11.71
C ASP A 60 -0.13 -9.01 12.38
N ALA A 61 -1.35 -9.42 12.72
CA ALA A 61 -2.32 -8.58 13.43
C ALA A 61 -2.05 -8.43 14.93
N THR A 62 -1.04 -9.09 15.49
CA THR A 62 -0.75 -9.05 16.92
C THR A 62 0.18 -7.90 17.32
N ALA A 63 1.14 -7.55 16.45
CA ALA A 63 2.16 -6.56 16.78
C ALA A 63 2.60 -5.70 15.58
N ASN A 64 1.83 -5.70 14.49
CA ASN A 64 2.13 -4.91 13.30
C ASN A 64 0.89 -4.14 12.85
N ALA A 65 1.01 -2.83 12.67
CA ALA A 65 -0.13 -1.98 12.31
C ALA A 65 -0.76 -2.35 10.96
N VAL A 66 0.04 -2.80 9.99
CA VAL A 66 -0.46 -3.27 8.70
C VAL A 66 -1.27 -4.55 8.85
N GLY A 67 -0.80 -5.49 9.66
CA GLY A 67 -1.55 -6.71 9.99
C GLY A 67 -2.87 -6.40 10.70
N VAL A 68 -2.89 -5.39 11.56
CA VAL A 68 -4.11 -4.92 12.22
C VAL A 68 -5.12 -4.42 11.20
N ILE A 69 -4.73 -3.56 10.25
CA ILE A 69 -5.67 -3.07 9.24
C ILE A 69 -6.15 -4.18 8.31
N HIS A 70 -5.32 -5.17 7.99
CA HIS A 70 -5.75 -6.37 7.27
C HIS A 70 -6.88 -7.08 7.99
N ALA A 71 -6.73 -7.32 9.29
CA ALA A 71 -7.73 -7.99 10.10
C ALA A 71 -9.03 -7.18 10.19
N GLU A 72 -8.94 -5.88 10.38
CA GLU A 72 -10.10 -4.99 10.41
C GLU A 72 -10.86 -4.97 9.07
N MET A 73 -10.14 -4.93 7.95
CA MET A 73 -10.74 -4.99 6.62
C MET A 73 -11.42 -6.35 6.37
N ARG A 74 -10.81 -7.46 6.80
CA ARG A 74 -11.44 -8.80 6.72
C ARG A 74 -12.74 -8.85 7.51
N MET A 75 -12.76 -8.30 8.74
CA MET A 75 -13.99 -8.20 9.53
C MET A 75 -15.07 -7.36 8.85
N ALA A 76 -14.67 -6.33 8.12
CA ALA A 76 -15.59 -5.45 7.37
C ALA A 76 -16.05 -6.04 6.02
N GLY A 77 -15.65 -7.25 5.66
CA GLY A 77 -16.03 -7.89 4.40
C GLY A 77 -15.34 -7.31 3.18
N SER A 78 -14.05 -6.94 3.30
CA SER A 78 -13.25 -6.38 2.20
C SER A 78 -13.13 -7.35 1.03
N LEU A 79 -13.44 -6.87 -0.18
CA LEU A 79 -13.19 -7.59 -1.43
C LEU A 79 -11.69 -7.78 -1.67
N ILE A 80 -10.92 -6.72 -1.48
CA ILE A 80 -9.48 -6.72 -1.73
C ILE A 80 -8.80 -7.76 -0.85
N MET A 81 -9.12 -7.81 0.44
CA MET A 81 -8.55 -8.81 1.34
C MET A 81 -9.02 -10.23 1.00
N ALA A 82 -10.27 -10.43 0.64
CA ALA A 82 -10.80 -11.75 0.26
C ALA A 82 -10.10 -12.29 -1.01
N CYS A 83 -9.86 -11.44 -2.00
CA CYS A 83 -9.13 -11.82 -3.21
C CYS A 83 -7.64 -12.04 -2.92
N ALA A 84 -7.03 -11.23 -2.07
CA ALA A 84 -5.64 -11.41 -1.66
C ALA A 84 -5.43 -12.74 -0.94
N ASP A 85 -6.30 -13.08 0.00
CA ASP A 85 -6.23 -14.35 0.76
C ASP A 85 -6.33 -15.59 -0.15
N LYS A 86 -7.10 -15.51 -1.24
CA LYS A 86 -7.25 -16.62 -2.20
C LYS A 86 -6.08 -16.74 -3.19
N HIS A 87 -5.30 -15.71 -3.37
CA HIS A 87 -4.21 -15.64 -4.36
C HIS A 87 -2.85 -15.42 -3.71
N GLN A 88 -2.66 -15.88 -2.49
CA GLN A 88 -1.39 -15.79 -1.77
C GLN A 88 -0.27 -16.54 -2.49
N VAL A 89 0.91 -15.96 -2.45
CA VAL A 89 2.17 -16.62 -2.78
C VAL A 89 3.09 -16.61 -1.55
N PRO A 90 4.00 -17.58 -1.40
CA PRO A 90 4.90 -17.64 -0.24
C PRO A 90 5.77 -16.40 -0.11
N ALA A 91 5.72 -15.73 1.05
CA ALA A 91 6.49 -14.51 1.33
C ALA A 91 6.78 -14.32 2.83
N GLY A 92 7.07 -15.39 3.56
CA GLY A 92 7.34 -15.30 5.00
C GLY A 92 6.15 -14.78 5.78
N GLY A 93 6.33 -13.73 6.59
CA GLY A 93 5.26 -13.10 7.36
C GLY A 93 4.44 -12.07 6.60
N ALA A 94 4.72 -11.84 5.32
CA ALA A 94 3.99 -10.90 4.49
C ALA A 94 2.84 -11.58 3.73
N LEU A 95 1.78 -10.81 3.45
CA LEU A 95 0.73 -11.18 2.52
C LEU A 95 1.15 -10.71 1.12
N ALA A 96 1.64 -11.61 0.30
CA ALA A 96 1.95 -11.37 -1.10
C ALA A 96 1.04 -12.20 -1.99
N VAL A 97 0.79 -11.75 -3.21
CA VAL A 97 -0.18 -12.37 -4.12
C VAL A 97 0.40 -12.59 -5.51
N ASP A 98 -0.18 -13.57 -6.23
CA ASP A 98 -0.09 -13.63 -7.68
C ASP A 98 -0.85 -12.41 -8.24
N ARG A 99 -0.15 -11.54 -8.99
CA ARG A 99 -0.71 -10.27 -9.47
C ARG A 99 -1.90 -10.46 -10.39
N ASP A 100 -1.75 -11.35 -11.37
CA ASP A 100 -2.76 -11.57 -12.40
C ASP A 100 -3.98 -12.25 -11.80
N GLY A 101 -3.77 -13.32 -11.04
CA GLY A 101 -4.83 -14.03 -10.34
C GLY A 101 -5.63 -13.13 -9.37
N PHE A 102 -4.93 -12.26 -8.65
CA PHE A 102 -5.57 -11.28 -7.77
C PHE A 102 -6.46 -10.29 -8.53
N SER A 103 -5.92 -9.62 -9.54
CA SER A 103 -6.68 -8.60 -10.29
C SER A 103 -7.80 -9.20 -11.13
N GLU A 104 -7.63 -10.39 -11.68
CA GLU A 104 -8.71 -11.15 -12.34
C GLU A 104 -9.84 -11.48 -11.37
N ALA A 105 -9.51 -11.91 -10.14
CA ALA A 105 -10.51 -12.24 -9.13
C ALA A 105 -11.32 -11.00 -8.71
N VAL A 106 -10.66 -9.86 -8.49
CA VAL A 106 -11.35 -8.59 -8.19
C VAL A 106 -12.25 -8.19 -9.36
N THR A 107 -11.73 -8.23 -10.58
CA THR A 107 -12.47 -7.88 -11.80
C THR A 107 -13.72 -8.72 -11.94
N ARG A 108 -13.60 -10.03 -11.78
CA ARG A 108 -14.72 -10.97 -11.87
C ARG A 108 -15.76 -10.69 -10.80
N ALA A 109 -15.35 -10.55 -9.53
CA ALA A 109 -16.27 -10.30 -8.43
C ALA A 109 -17.08 -9.02 -8.63
N VAL A 110 -16.44 -7.96 -9.12
CA VAL A 110 -17.11 -6.68 -9.40
C VAL A 110 -18.09 -6.81 -10.57
N HIS A 111 -17.68 -7.45 -11.67
CA HIS A 111 -18.55 -7.64 -12.84
C HIS A 111 -19.74 -8.58 -12.56
N ASP A 112 -19.57 -9.59 -11.71
CA ASP A 112 -20.61 -10.56 -11.40
C ASP A 112 -21.60 -10.06 -10.36
N HIS A 113 -21.30 -8.94 -9.69
CA HIS A 113 -22.20 -8.40 -8.66
C HIS A 113 -23.43 -7.72 -9.29
N PRO A 114 -24.67 -8.13 -8.95
CA PRO A 114 -25.89 -7.66 -9.63
C PRO A 114 -26.18 -6.16 -9.46
N LEU A 115 -25.61 -5.52 -8.44
CA LEU A 115 -25.79 -4.08 -8.17
C LEU A 115 -24.62 -3.21 -8.67
N ILE A 116 -23.60 -3.80 -9.31
CA ILE A 116 -22.47 -3.05 -9.85
C ILE A 116 -22.56 -3.04 -11.38
N THR A 117 -22.57 -1.84 -11.96
CA THR A 117 -22.40 -1.63 -13.38
C THR A 117 -21.05 -1.02 -13.65
N VAL A 118 -20.21 -1.67 -14.44
CA VAL A 118 -18.90 -1.16 -14.85
C VAL A 118 -19.05 -0.47 -16.21
N VAL A 119 -18.66 0.80 -16.27
CA VAL A 119 -18.66 1.59 -17.49
C VAL A 119 -17.21 1.96 -17.84
N ARG A 120 -16.77 1.56 -19.02
CA ARG A 120 -15.43 1.87 -19.53
C ARG A 120 -15.45 3.23 -20.23
N GLU A 121 -15.09 4.26 -19.46
CA GLU A 121 -15.04 5.65 -19.94
C GLU A 121 -14.05 6.48 -19.11
N GLU A 122 -13.49 7.50 -19.71
CA GLU A 122 -12.71 8.51 -19.01
C GLU A 122 -13.63 9.63 -18.51
N ILE A 123 -13.63 9.87 -17.21
CA ILE A 123 -14.29 11.04 -16.62
C ILE A 123 -13.26 12.17 -16.61
N THR A 124 -13.47 13.16 -17.45
CA THR A 124 -12.61 14.34 -17.53
C THR A 124 -13.03 15.39 -16.50
N GLY A 125 -12.12 15.68 -15.56
CA GLY A 125 -12.42 16.62 -14.48
C GLY A 125 -13.21 15.99 -13.33
N LEU A 126 -13.90 16.82 -12.56
CA LEU A 126 -14.75 16.37 -11.44
C LEU A 126 -16.04 15.71 -11.98
N PRO A 127 -16.64 14.79 -11.20
CA PRO A 127 -17.93 14.22 -11.53
C PRO A 127 -19.00 15.28 -11.78
N PRO A 128 -19.94 15.06 -12.71
CA PRO A 128 -21.07 15.97 -12.93
C PRO A 128 -21.84 16.24 -11.65
N LYS A 129 -22.35 17.45 -11.49
CA LYS A 129 -23.14 17.82 -10.29
C LYS A 129 -24.46 17.08 -10.16
N GLU A 130 -24.97 16.58 -11.27
CA GLU A 130 -26.17 15.75 -11.37
C GLU A 130 -25.99 14.38 -10.69
N TRP A 131 -24.74 13.94 -10.53
CA TRP A 131 -24.40 12.79 -9.70
C TRP A 131 -24.36 13.24 -8.24
N ASP A 132 -25.49 13.19 -7.60
CA ASP A 132 -25.68 13.68 -6.23
C ASP A 132 -24.75 13.05 -5.19
N LEU A 133 -24.40 11.75 -5.38
CA LEU A 133 -23.37 11.06 -4.61
C LEU A 133 -22.34 10.44 -5.54
N ALA A 134 -21.10 10.83 -5.37
CA ALA A 134 -19.96 10.30 -6.13
C ALA A 134 -18.71 10.15 -5.26
N ILE A 135 -17.86 9.19 -5.64
CA ILE A 135 -16.55 8.95 -5.03
C ILE A 135 -15.48 9.02 -6.12
N VAL A 136 -14.50 9.90 -5.96
CA VAL A 136 -13.31 9.96 -6.80
C VAL A 136 -12.21 9.12 -6.18
N ALA A 137 -11.86 8.03 -6.87
CA ALA A 137 -10.87 7.04 -6.43
C ALA A 137 -9.88 6.73 -7.56
N THR A 138 -9.41 7.75 -8.27
CA THR A 138 -8.59 7.62 -9.47
C THR A 138 -7.14 7.20 -9.21
N GLY A 139 -6.73 7.18 -7.95
CA GLY A 139 -5.38 6.78 -7.55
C GLY A 139 -4.32 7.86 -7.80
N PRO A 140 -3.04 7.48 -7.70
CA PRO A 140 -1.92 8.42 -7.75
C PRO A 140 -1.60 8.92 -9.17
N LEU A 141 -2.00 8.15 -10.20
CA LEU A 141 -1.79 8.49 -11.61
C LEU A 141 -3.01 9.24 -12.18
N THR A 142 -3.47 10.21 -11.42
CA THR A 142 -4.62 11.06 -11.77
C THR A 142 -4.35 11.87 -13.02
N ALA A 143 -5.34 11.89 -13.93
CA ALA A 143 -5.24 12.67 -15.16
C ALA A 143 -5.07 14.19 -14.86
N PRO A 144 -4.25 14.92 -15.64
CA PRO A 144 -4.04 16.36 -15.43
C PRO A 144 -5.34 17.18 -15.41
N SER A 145 -6.35 16.78 -16.19
CA SER A 145 -7.67 17.41 -16.22
C SER A 145 -8.40 17.36 -14.87
N LEU A 146 -8.28 16.24 -14.15
CA LEU A 146 -8.87 16.12 -12.82
C LEU A 146 -8.12 16.97 -11.79
N ALA A 147 -6.78 16.99 -11.83
CA ALA A 147 -5.98 17.85 -10.95
C ALA A 147 -6.35 19.34 -11.13
N SER A 148 -6.48 19.79 -12.38
CA SER A 148 -6.90 21.16 -12.71
C SER A 148 -8.34 21.45 -12.24
N ALA A 149 -9.24 20.49 -12.37
CA ALA A 149 -10.64 20.66 -11.93
C ALA A 149 -10.74 20.74 -10.41
N ILE A 150 -9.93 19.97 -9.68
CA ILE A 150 -9.84 20.04 -8.20
C ILE A 150 -9.33 21.44 -7.78
N GLN A 151 -8.30 21.95 -8.45
CA GLN A 151 -7.80 23.30 -8.19
C GLN A 151 -8.86 24.37 -8.43
N ALA A 152 -9.59 24.27 -9.53
CA ALA A 152 -10.67 25.20 -9.85
C ALA A 152 -11.82 25.17 -8.84
N GLU A 153 -12.18 24.00 -8.32
CA GLU A 153 -13.25 23.81 -7.32
C GLU A 153 -12.83 24.27 -5.92
N THR A 154 -11.58 24.02 -5.54
CA THR A 154 -11.12 24.19 -4.14
C THR A 154 -10.22 25.39 -3.93
N GLY A 155 -9.66 25.96 -5.00
CA GLY A 155 -8.62 26.99 -4.94
C GLY A 155 -7.26 26.48 -4.46
N ALA A 156 -7.12 25.15 -4.25
CA ALA A 156 -5.90 24.52 -3.76
C ALA A 156 -5.20 23.73 -4.85
N ASP A 157 -3.88 23.89 -4.93
CA ASP A 157 -3.05 23.10 -5.82
C ASP A 157 -2.99 21.63 -5.37
N ALA A 158 -2.98 20.72 -6.35
CA ALA A 158 -2.68 19.33 -6.08
C ALA A 158 -1.22 19.18 -5.68
N LEU A 159 -0.97 18.42 -4.63
CA LEU A 159 0.38 18.10 -4.17
C LEU A 159 0.92 16.90 -4.97
N ALA A 160 2.23 16.75 -5.02
CA ALA A 160 2.88 15.68 -5.74
C ALA A 160 4.04 15.07 -4.95
N PHE A 161 4.22 13.77 -5.11
CA PHE A 161 5.40 13.04 -4.64
C PHE A 161 5.81 12.00 -5.67
N PHE A 162 7.04 11.45 -5.53
CA PHE A 162 7.54 10.43 -6.44
C PHE A 162 7.51 9.06 -5.80
N ASP A 163 7.08 8.08 -6.58
CA ASP A 163 7.10 6.68 -6.26
C ASP A 163 7.98 5.92 -7.26
N ALA A 164 8.90 5.12 -6.76
CA ALA A 164 9.80 4.34 -7.57
C ALA A 164 9.41 2.86 -7.54
N ILE A 165 9.51 2.19 -8.69
CA ILE A 165 9.13 0.80 -8.89
C ILE A 165 10.38 -0.08 -8.94
N ALA A 166 10.32 -1.25 -8.29
CA ALA A 166 11.39 -2.24 -8.28
C ALA A 166 11.35 -3.17 -9.52
N PRO A 167 12.52 -3.68 -9.97
CA PRO A 167 12.60 -4.65 -11.05
C PRO A 167 12.00 -6.01 -10.68
N ILE A 168 11.55 -6.75 -11.71
CA ILE A 168 11.10 -8.14 -11.62
C ILE A 168 12.01 -9.01 -12.49
N VAL A 169 12.53 -10.09 -11.91
CA VAL A 169 13.50 -11.01 -12.53
C VAL A 169 12.83 -12.36 -12.84
N TYR A 170 13.16 -12.97 -13.98
CA TYR A 170 12.78 -14.35 -14.26
C TYR A 170 13.54 -15.31 -13.36
N ARG A 171 12.84 -16.20 -12.68
CA ARG A 171 13.42 -17.19 -11.76
C ARG A 171 14.50 -18.05 -12.44
N GLU A 172 14.27 -18.47 -13.68
CA GLU A 172 15.19 -19.32 -14.44
C GLU A 172 16.54 -18.65 -14.75
N SER A 173 16.59 -17.31 -14.72
CA SER A 173 17.82 -16.53 -14.94
C SER A 173 18.64 -16.28 -13.67
N ILE A 174 18.18 -16.74 -12.51
CA ILE A 174 18.85 -16.59 -11.23
C ILE A 174 19.78 -17.79 -11.00
N ASP A 175 21.05 -17.53 -10.70
CA ASP A 175 22.05 -18.57 -10.41
C ASP A 175 21.87 -19.11 -8.98
N MET A 176 21.25 -20.27 -8.86
CA MET A 176 20.99 -20.93 -7.58
C MET A 176 22.19 -21.69 -7.02
N ASP A 177 23.30 -21.77 -7.72
CA ASP A 177 24.56 -22.23 -7.15
C ASP A 177 25.19 -21.15 -6.25
N ILE A 178 24.80 -19.90 -6.43
CA ILE A 178 25.21 -18.75 -5.61
C ILE A 178 24.12 -18.36 -4.61
N CYS A 179 22.88 -18.30 -5.06
CA CYS A 179 21.72 -17.90 -4.26
C CYS A 179 21.11 -19.08 -3.50
N TRP A 180 20.31 -18.77 -2.46
CA TRP A 180 19.59 -19.79 -1.70
C TRP A 180 18.21 -19.31 -1.26
N TYR A 181 17.32 -20.26 -0.95
CA TYR A 181 16.02 -19.99 -0.39
C TYR A 181 16.06 -19.89 1.14
N GLN A 182 15.62 -18.78 1.67
CA GLN A 182 15.43 -18.60 3.12
C GLN A 182 14.57 -17.38 3.39
N SER A 183 13.64 -17.48 4.32
CA SER A 183 12.97 -16.34 4.93
C SER A 183 13.80 -15.84 6.11
N ARG A 184 13.82 -14.54 6.35
CA ARG A 184 14.59 -13.93 7.43
C ARG A 184 14.16 -14.48 8.79
N TYR A 185 15.13 -14.96 9.59
CA TYR A 185 14.93 -15.67 10.85
C TYR A 185 14.06 -16.94 10.72
N ASP A 186 14.07 -17.55 9.53
CA ASP A 186 13.29 -18.76 9.20
C ASP A 186 11.78 -18.62 9.50
N LYS A 187 11.27 -17.38 9.44
CA LYS A 187 9.86 -17.11 9.71
C LYS A 187 8.97 -17.78 8.67
N VAL A 188 8.00 -18.55 9.19
CA VAL A 188 6.92 -19.13 8.41
C VAL A 188 5.71 -18.19 8.51
N GLY A 189 5.18 -17.76 7.38
CA GLY A 189 4.00 -16.93 7.28
C GLY A 189 2.88 -17.61 6.50
N PRO A 190 1.81 -16.90 6.17
CA PRO A 190 0.68 -17.44 5.40
C PRO A 190 1.15 -18.08 4.09
N GLY A 191 0.83 -19.37 3.90
CA GLY A 191 1.25 -20.12 2.72
C GLY A 191 2.76 -20.38 2.57
N GLY A 192 3.58 -19.96 3.55
CA GLY A 192 5.03 -20.03 3.49
C GLY A 192 5.62 -21.25 4.18
N THR A 193 6.90 -21.47 3.95
CA THR A 193 7.67 -22.61 4.48
C THR A 193 8.88 -22.19 5.34
N GLY A 194 9.15 -20.90 5.48
CA GLY A 194 10.38 -20.37 6.04
C GLY A 194 11.54 -20.28 5.03
N LYS A 195 11.30 -20.68 3.79
CA LYS A 195 12.25 -20.64 2.66
C LYS A 195 11.64 -19.92 1.45
N ASP A 196 11.03 -18.78 1.68
CA ASP A 196 10.15 -18.13 0.71
C ASP A 196 10.82 -17.06 -0.14
N TYR A 197 12.03 -16.61 0.28
CA TYR A 197 12.80 -15.60 -0.45
C TYR A 197 14.05 -16.24 -1.07
N ILE A 198 14.44 -15.76 -2.26
CA ILE A 198 15.76 -16.02 -2.82
C ILE A 198 16.71 -14.93 -2.31
N ASN A 199 17.88 -15.34 -1.83
CA ASN A 199 18.88 -14.47 -1.24
C ASN A 199 20.14 -14.47 -2.07
N CYS A 200 20.63 -13.29 -2.45
CA CYS A 200 21.87 -13.09 -3.19
C CYS A 200 22.92 -12.52 -2.24
N PRO A 201 24.03 -13.25 -1.95
CA PRO A 201 25.06 -12.79 -1.02
C PRO A 201 26.04 -11.83 -1.69
N MET A 202 26.55 -10.89 -0.91
CA MET A 202 27.67 -10.03 -1.32
C MET A 202 28.73 -10.02 -0.22
N ASP A 203 30.00 -10.08 -0.62
CA ASP A 203 31.12 -9.71 0.26
C ASP A 203 31.30 -8.18 0.29
N GLU A 204 32.23 -7.71 1.11
CA GLU A 204 32.46 -6.27 1.29
C GLU A 204 32.93 -5.59 -0.01
N ALA A 205 33.81 -6.22 -0.78
CA ALA A 205 34.32 -5.67 -2.03
C ALA A 205 33.20 -5.57 -3.08
N GLN A 206 32.38 -6.60 -3.21
CA GLN A 206 31.24 -6.63 -4.13
C GLN A 206 30.19 -5.57 -3.75
N TYR A 207 29.90 -5.44 -2.46
CA TYR A 207 29.00 -4.42 -1.95
C TYR A 207 29.48 -3.00 -2.24
N ASN A 208 30.75 -2.71 -1.95
CA ASN A 208 31.32 -1.39 -2.20
C ASN A 208 31.32 -1.03 -3.69
N ALA A 209 31.70 -1.97 -4.55
CA ALA A 209 31.63 -1.78 -6.01
C ALA A 209 30.20 -1.53 -6.49
N PHE A 210 29.25 -2.25 -5.94
CA PHE A 210 27.83 -2.08 -6.26
C PHE A 210 27.29 -0.70 -5.81
N VAL A 211 27.59 -0.26 -4.60
CA VAL A 211 27.22 1.07 -4.10
C VAL A 211 27.83 2.17 -4.97
N ASP A 212 29.11 2.06 -5.33
CA ASP A 212 29.78 3.03 -6.22
C ASP A 212 29.08 3.09 -7.59
N ALA A 213 28.71 1.94 -8.15
CA ALA A 213 27.99 1.87 -9.41
C ALA A 213 26.58 2.48 -9.33
N LEU A 214 25.86 2.25 -8.22
CA LEU A 214 24.55 2.89 -7.99
C LEU A 214 24.64 4.42 -7.98
N ILE A 215 25.62 4.95 -7.26
CA ILE A 215 25.82 6.41 -7.12
C ILE A 215 26.24 7.02 -8.47
N ALA A 216 27.10 6.34 -9.23
CA ALA A 216 27.55 6.79 -10.54
C ALA A 216 26.56 6.51 -11.67
N GLY A 217 25.54 5.71 -11.43
CA GLY A 217 24.61 5.24 -12.46
C GLY A 217 23.79 6.35 -13.09
N ASP A 218 23.53 6.20 -14.38
CA ASP A 218 22.76 7.15 -15.15
C ASP A 218 21.29 7.11 -14.75
N THR A 219 20.75 8.23 -14.27
CA THR A 219 19.39 8.34 -13.78
C THR A 219 18.50 9.14 -14.72
N VAL A 220 17.19 8.94 -14.62
CA VAL A 220 16.22 9.79 -15.29
C VAL A 220 16.35 11.20 -14.69
N GLY A 221 16.69 12.19 -15.52
CA GLY A 221 16.94 13.57 -15.05
C GLY A 221 15.67 14.32 -14.66
N PHE A 222 15.76 15.07 -13.57
CA PHE A 222 14.62 15.76 -12.96
C PHE A 222 14.79 17.26 -12.89
N LYS A 223 15.15 17.91 -13.96
CA LYS A 223 15.24 19.37 -13.97
C LYS A 223 13.93 20.10 -13.61
N GLU A 224 12.79 19.46 -13.83
CA GLU A 224 11.48 20.04 -13.50
C GLU A 224 10.96 19.68 -12.09
N TRP A 225 11.70 18.90 -11.32
CA TRP A 225 11.19 18.20 -10.13
C TRP A 225 12.09 18.39 -8.91
N GLU A 226 13.09 19.24 -9.02
CA GLU A 226 13.92 19.61 -7.89
C GLU A 226 13.06 20.24 -6.79
N GLY A 227 12.99 19.60 -5.65
CA GLY A 227 12.18 20.02 -4.51
C GLY A 227 10.91 19.19 -4.23
N THR A 228 10.54 18.24 -5.10
CA THR A 228 9.44 17.33 -4.80
C THR A 228 9.91 16.19 -3.91
N PRO A 229 9.27 15.95 -2.75
CA PRO A 229 9.72 14.93 -1.82
C PRO A 229 9.44 13.52 -2.37
N TYR A 230 10.37 12.58 -2.06
CA TYR A 230 10.09 11.16 -2.17
C TYR A 230 9.31 10.69 -0.94
N PHE A 231 8.40 9.74 -1.13
CA PHE A 231 7.83 9.01 -0.03
C PHE A 231 8.89 8.05 0.56
N ASP A 232 9.12 8.09 1.88
CA ASP A 232 10.20 7.33 2.53
C ASP A 232 10.12 5.81 2.29
N GLY A 233 8.92 5.25 2.17
CA GLY A 233 8.70 3.83 1.89
C GLY A 233 9.01 3.39 0.46
N CYS A 234 9.12 4.34 -0.49
CA CYS A 234 9.39 4.09 -1.91
C CYS A 234 10.63 4.84 -2.40
N LEU A 235 11.55 5.14 -1.49
CA LEU A 235 12.77 5.84 -1.81
C LEU A 235 13.62 5.03 -2.80
N PRO A 236 14.10 5.63 -3.91
CA PRO A 236 15.00 4.94 -4.83
C PRO A 236 16.27 4.48 -4.13
N ILE A 237 16.75 3.29 -4.52
CA ILE A 237 17.92 2.68 -3.89
C ILE A 237 19.18 3.54 -4.06
N GLU A 238 19.30 4.28 -5.16
CA GLU A 238 20.40 5.22 -5.42
C GLU A 238 20.41 6.36 -4.39
N ILE A 239 19.24 6.88 -4.07
CA ILE A 239 19.08 7.94 -3.06
C ILE A 239 19.45 7.43 -1.66
N MET A 240 19.06 6.20 -1.34
CA MET A 240 19.50 5.57 -0.09
C MET A 240 21.02 5.38 -0.05
N ALA A 241 21.64 4.98 -1.15
CA ALA A 241 23.08 4.84 -1.25
C ALA A 241 23.82 6.18 -1.07
N GLU A 242 23.29 7.27 -1.62
CA GLU A 242 23.83 8.64 -1.46
C GLU A 242 23.79 9.13 -0.02
N ARG A 243 22.85 8.67 0.80
CA ARG A 243 22.74 9.04 2.22
C ARG A 243 23.86 8.49 3.09
N GLY A 244 24.59 7.50 2.62
CA GLY A 244 25.72 6.90 3.29
C GLY A 244 26.01 5.49 2.79
N ARG A 245 27.31 5.13 2.73
CA ARG A 245 27.78 3.85 2.20
C ARG A 245 27.14 2.64 2.89
N GLU A 246 26.91 2.72 4.19
CA GLU A 246 26.35 1.63 4.99
C GLU A 246 24.81 1.62 5.02
N THR A 247 24.15 2.61 4.45
CA THR A 247 22.69 2.76 4.55
C THR A 247 21.95 1.52 4.02
N LEU A 248 22.39 0.95 2.88
CA LEU A 248 21.75 -0.22 2.29
C LEU A 248 21.89 -1.48 3.16
N ARG A 249 23.01 -1.63 3.87
CA ARG A 249 23.25 -2.76 4.79
C ARG A 249 22.38 -2.71 6.04
N HIS A 250 21.88 -1.53 6.41
CA HIS A 250 20.94 -1.35 7.51
C HIS A 250 19.48 -1.28 7.04
N GLY A 251 19.28 -1.33 5.73
CA GLY A 251 18.00 -1.26 5.04
C GLY A 251 17.72 -2.50 4.17
N PRO A 252 17.49 -2.30 2.85
CA PRO A 252 17.06 -3.39 1.96
C PRO A 252 18.08 -4.51 1.76
N MET A 253 19.37 -4.25 1.96
CA MET A 253 20.45 -5.24 1.81
C MET A 253 20.97 -5.79 3.14
N LYS A 254 20.20 -5.72 4.18
CA LYS A 254 20.55 -6.18 5.52
C LYS A 254 20.82 -7.68 5.55
N PRO A 255 21.99 -8.14 6.07
CA PRO A 255 22.33 -9.56 6.11
C PRO A 255 21.76 -10.31 7.32
N MET A 256 21.25 -9.61 8.32
CA MET A 256 20.78 -10.18 9.59
C MET A 256 19.66 -11.18 9.42
N GLY A 257 19.72 -12.29 10.15
CA GLY A 257 18.69 -13.33 10.14
C GLY A 257 18.75 -14.26 8.92
N LEU A 258 19.85 -14.21 8.15
CA LEU A 258 20.08 -15.03 6.97
C LEU A 258 21.41 -15.78 7.10
N THR A 259 21.43 -17.05 6.69
CA THR A 259 22.62 -17.89 6.68
C THR A 259 22.79 -18.48 5.27
N ASN A 260 23.89 -18.19 4.61
CA ASN A 260 24.16 -18.70 3.28
C ASN A 260 24.29 -20.23 3.30
N ALA A 261 23.34 -20.92 2.65
CA ALA A 261 23.33 -22.39 2.60
C ALA A 261 24.55 -22.99 1.90
N HIS A 262 25.19 -22.25 0.98
CA HIS A 262 26.39 -22.70 0.27
C HIS A 262 27.68 -22.44 1.06
N ASN A 263 27.65 -21.52 2.04
CA ASN A 263 28.79 -21.20 2.89
C ASN A 263 28.33 -20.76 4.29
N PRO A 264 27.85 -21.70 5.11
CA PRO A 264 27.19 -21.38 6.38
C PRO A 264 28.12 -20.78 7.46
N THR A 265 29.43 -20.93 7.31
CA THR A 265 30.43 -20.42 8.26
C THR A 265 30.83 -18.97 8.01
N VAL A 266 30.54 -18.44 6.82
CA VAL A 266 30.86 -17.07 6.43
C VAL A 266 29.60 -16.23 6.39
N LYS A 267 29.54 -15.16 7.18
CA LYS A 267 28.46 -14.19 7.11
C LYS A 267 28.61 -13.34 5.85
N ALA A 268 27.54 -13.24 5.08
CA ALA A 268 27.49 -12.28 3.98
C ALA A 268 27.60 -10.85 4.54
N TYR A 269 28.32 -9.99 3.85
CA TYR A 269 28.43 -8.58 4.19
C TYR A 269 27.11 -7.84 3.93
N ALA A 270 26.46 -8.17 2.82
CA ALA A 270 25.12 -7.70 2.45
C ALA A 270 24.36 -8.83 1.74
N VAL A 271 23.04 -8.74 1.72
CA VAL A 271 22.17 -9.71 1.03
C VAL A 271 21.08 -8.97 0.28
N VAL A 272 20.90 -9.28 -1.00
CA VAL A 272 19.75 -8.86 -1.80
C VAL A 272 18.69 -9.93 -1.72
N GLN A 273 17.45 -9.56 -1.35
CA GLN A 273 16.33 -10.47 -1.29
C GLN A 273 15.40 -10.32 -2.49
N LEU A 274 14.98 -11.46 -3.04
CA LEU A 274 14.00 -11.56 -4.11
C LEU A 274 12.76 -12.28 -3.57
N ARG A 275 11.59 -11.70 -3.82
CA ARG A 275 10.30 -12.26 -3.36
C ARG A 275 9.52 -12.78 -4.55
N GLN A 276 8.86 -13.93 -4.39
CA GLN A 276 7.97 -14.49 -5.39
C GLN A 276 6.86 -13.49 -5.78
N ASP A 277 6.66 -13.30 -7.08
CA ASP A 277 5.74 -12.31 -7.65
C ASP A 277 4.51 -12.94 -8.30
N ASN A 278 4.52 -14.26 -8.54
CA ASN A 278 3.39 -15.00 -9.11
C ASN A 278 3.24 -16.39 -8.48
N ALA A 279 2.06 -17.00 -8.61
CA ALA A 279 1.78 -18.33 -8.05
C ALA A 279 2.64 -19.44 -8.67
N LEU A 280 3.04 -19.29 -9.92
CA LEU A 280 3.89 -20.27 -10.62
C LEU A 280 5.32 -20.29 -10.09
N GLY A 281 5.76 -19.28 -9.32
CA GLY A 281 7.13 -19.16 -8.86
C GLY A 281 8.15 -18.89 -9.98
N THR A 282 7.71 -18.33 -11.09
CA THR A 282 8.55 -18.02 -12.27
C THR A 282 9.06 -16.59 -12.28
N LEU A 283 8.45 -15.70 -11.49
CA LEU A 283 8.80 -14.28 -11.39
C LEU A 283 9.12 -13.92 -9.95
N TYR A 284 10.17 -13.11 -9.76
CA TYR A 284 10.62 -12.63 -8.46
C TYR A 284 10.90 -11.13 -8.50
N ASN A 285 10.35 -10.37 -7.57
CA ASN A 285 10.67 -8.95 -7.45
C ASN A 285 11.85 -8.70 -6.49
N MET A 286 12.63 -7.67 -6.80
CA MET A 286 13.77 -7.26 -5.98
C MET A 286 13.27 -6.40 -4.83
N VAL A 287 13.32 -6.93 -3.61
CA VAL A 287 12.75 -6.28 -2.42
C VAL A 287 13.56 -5.03 -2.05
N GLY A 288 12.88 -3.88 -2.02
CA GLY A 288 13.50 -2.60 -1.65
C GLY A 288 14.39 -1.97 -2.74
N PHE A 289 14.34 -2.48 -3.97
CA PHE A 289 15.14 -2.01 -5.10
C PHE A 289 14.36 -1.10 -6.05
N GLN A 290 13.48 -0.29 -5.54
CA GLN A 290 12.89 0.80 -6.31
C GLN A 290 14.01 1.68 -6.86
N THR A 291 13.90 2.09 -8.12
CA THR A 291 14.99 2.78 -8.79
C THR A 291 14.54 3.82 -9.79
N LYS A 292 15.30 4.92 -9.90
CA LYS A 292 15.22 5.92 -10.96
C LYS A 292 16.31 5.78 -12.01
N LEU A 293 17.14 4.73 -11.94
CA LEU A 293 18.15 4.46 -12.95
C LEU A 293 17.50 4.29 -14.33
N LYS A 294 18.17 4.76 -15.37
CA LYS A 294 17.79 4.45 -16.75
C LYS A 294 17.89 2.95 -17.02
N TYR A 295 17.11 2.42 -17.95
CA TYR A 295 17.01 1.00 -18.21
C TYR A 295 18.37 0.32 -18.52
N GLY A 296 19.24 0.98 -19.29
CA GLY A 296 20.59 0.47 -19.56
C GLY A 296 21.44 0.37 -18.29
N ALA A 297 21.42 1.41 -17.46
CA ALA A 297 22.14 1.42 -16.19
C ALA A 297 21.60 0.37 -15.22
N GLN A 298 20.28 0.17 -15.13
CA GLN A 298 19.69 -0.90 -14.31
C GLN A 298 20.24 -2.26 -14.72
N THR A 299 20.23 -2.57 -16.02
CA THR A 299 20.69 -3.86 -16.53
C THR A 299 22.16 -4.13 -16.21
N GLU A 300 23.02 -3.12 -16.36
CA GLU A 300 24.44 -3.26 -16.04
C GLU A 300 24.70 -3.39 -14.52
N ILE A 301 24.11 -2.52 -13.73
CA ILE A 301 24.38 -2.41 -12.29
C ILE A 301 23.79 -3.59 -11.53
N LEU A 302 22.54 -3.97 -11.82
CA LEU A 302 21.87 -5.06 -11.13
C LEU A 302 22.52 -6.43 -11.43
N LYS A 303 23.15 -6.61 -12.59
CA LYS A 303 23.92 -7.81 -12.93
C LYS A 303 25.24 -7.92 -12.16
N MET A 304 25.69 -6.89 -11.48
CA MET A 304 26.84 -6.96 -10.56
C MET A 304 26.50 -7.76 -9.29
N ILE A 305 25.22 -7.94 -8.97
CA ILE A 305 24.79 -8.71 -7.81
C ILE A 305 25.09 -10.19 -8.05
N PRO A 306 25.85 -10.87 -7.15
CA PRO A 306 26.12 -12.30 -7.26
C PRO A 306 24.83 -13.11 -7.31
N GLY A 307 24.71 -13.97 -8.32
CA GLY A 307 23.47 -14.70 -8.63
C GLY A 307 22.60 -14.05 -9.69
N LEU A 308 22.79 -12.77 -9.99
CA LEU A 308 22.06 -12.03 -11.01
C LEU A 308 22.91 -11.67 -12.23
N GLN A 309 24.09 -12.22 -12.36
CA GLN A 309 25.02 -11.93 -13.49
C GLN A 309 24.41 -12.23 -14.85
N ASN A 310 23.50 -13.19 -14.94
CA ASN A 310 22.79 -13.57 -16.16
C ASN A 310 21.28 -13.24 -16.07
N ALA A 311 20.88 -12.35 -15.15
CA ALA A 311 19.48 -12.05 -14.92
C ALA A 311 18.78 -11.48 -16.17
N GLU A 312 17.61 -12.01 -16.43
CA GLU A 312 16.66 -11.49 -17.41
C GLU A 312 15.51 -10.83 -16.64
N PHE A 313 15.18 -9.59 -17.01
CA PHE A 313 14.17 -8.80 -16.33
C PHE A 313 12.84 -8.89 -17.08
N ALA A 314 11.81 -9.38 -16.39
CA ALA A 314 10.43 -9.33 -16.91
C ALA A 314 9.91 -7.88 -16.89
N ARG A 315 10.39 -7.07 -15.94
CA ARG A 315 10.13 -5.64 -15.85
C ARG A 315 11.34 -4.95 -15.21
N LEU A 316 11.72 -3.81 -15.76
CA LEU A 316 12.67 -2.91 -15.13
C LEU A 316 11.94 -1.92 -14.21
N GLY A 317 12.66 -1.38 -13.25
CA GLY A 317 12.16 -0.35 -12.36
C GLY A 317 11.92 0.98 -13.09
N GLY A 318 11.20 1.85 -12.45
CA GLY A 318 10.89 3.18 -12.99
C GLY A 318 10.41 4.12 -11.91
N LEU A 319 10.20 5.37 -12.30
CA LEU A 319 9.73 6.41 -11.40
C LEU A 319 8.39 6.96 -11.90
N HIS A 320 7.41 7.05 -11.01
CA HIS A 320 6.12 7.66 -11.26
C HIS A 320 5.92 8.87 -10.38
N ARG A 321 5.34 9.91 -10.96
CA ARG A 321 4.84 11.05 -10.20
C ARG A 321 3.42 10.74 -9.73
N ASN A 322 3.22 10.78 -8.42
CA ASN A 322 1.94 10.58 -7.78
C ASN A 322 1.31 11.91 -7.40
N THR A 323 0.00 12.02 -7.57
CA THR A 323 -0.78 13.22 -7.22
C THR A 323 -1.67 12.91 -6.03
N TYR A 324 -1.72 13.83 -5.06
CA TYR A 324 -2.65 13.78 -3.93
C TYR A 324 -3.17 15.17 -3.59
N ILE A 325 -4.22 15.23 -2.80
CA ILE A 325 -4.85 16.48 -2.35
C ILE A 325 -4.50 16.76 -0.90
N ASN A 326 -4.57 18.00 -0.49
CA ASN A 326 -4.44 18.37 0.93
C ASN A 326 -5.72 18.02 1.69
N SER A 327 -5.93 16.73 1.91
CA SER A 327 -7.15 16.18 2.49
C SER A 327 -7.51 16.74 3.87
N PRO A 328 -6.55 16.99 4.80
CA PRO A 328 -6.89 17.61 6.09
C PRO A 328 -7.57 18.97 5.97
N THR A 329 -7.25 19.71 4.92
CA THR A 329 -7.87 21.03 4.65
C THR A 329 -9.16 20.91 3.86
N LEU A 330 -9.21 20.00 2.88
CA LEU A 330 -10.26 19.93 1.87
C LEU A 330 -11.41 18.99 2.21
N LEU A 331 -11.16 17.93 2.98
CA LEU A 331 -12.15 16.90 3.30
C LEU A 331 -12.65 17.02 4.75
N ASP A 332 -13.90 16.70 4.96
CA ASP A 332 -14.45 16.48 6.30
C ASP A 332 -14.13 15.07 6.82
N GLY A 333 -14.55 14.74 8.04
CA GLY A 333 -14.30 13.44 8.68
C GLY A 333 -14.88 12.23 7.94
N SER A 334 -15.85 12.44 7.04
CA SER A 334 -16.47 11.41 6.22
C SER A 334 -15.89 11.34 4.79
N LEU A 335 -14.72 11.93 4.54
CA LEU A 335 -14.05 12.01 3.24
C LEU A 335 -14.79 12.88 2.21
N THR A 336 -15.78 13.64 2.63
CA THR A 336 -16.56 14.52 1.75
C THR A 336 -15.81 15.82 1.51
N LEU A 337 -15.77 16.27 0.26
CA LEU A 337 -15.20 17.57 -0.10
C LEU A 337 -16.04 18.70 0.54
N LYS A 338 -15.42 19.52 1.38
CA LYS A 338 -16.12 20.59 2.14
C LYS A 338 -16.82 21.58 1.23
N SER A 339 -16.24 21.89 0.07
CA SER A 339 -16.82 22.80 -0.92
C SER A 339 -17.95 22.18 -1.76
N ARG A 340 -18.09 20.86 -1.74
CA ARG A 340 -19.09 20.14 -2.53
C ARG A 340 -19.64 18.92 -1.78
N PRO A 341 -20.73 19.11 -0.98
CA PRO A 341 -21.42 17.99 -0.36
C PRO A 341 -21.85 16.94 -1.39
N GLY A 342 -21.76 15.65 -1.00
CA GLY A 342 -22.05 14.52 -1.87
C GLY A 342 -20.87 14.00 -2.68
N LEU A 343 -19.77 14.75 -2.76
CA LEU A 343 -18.55 14.30 -3.43
C LEU A 343 -17.49 13.87 -2.41
N ARG A 344 -17.09 12.59 -2.48
CA ARG A 344 -16.02 12.01 -1.66
C ARG A 344 -14.78 11.71 -2.47
N PHE A 345 -13.65 11.66 -1.79
CA PHE A 345 -12.39 11.17 -2.32
C PHE A 345 -11.95 9.94 -1.56
N ALA A 346 -11.31 9.00 -2.24
CA ALA A 346 -10.78 7.78 -1.64
C ALA A 346 -9.49 7.33 -2.31
N GLY A 347 -8.72 6.52 -1.58
CA GLY A 347 -7.48 5.95 -2.05
C GLY A 347 -6.29 6.89 -1.94
N GLN A 348 -5.24 6.59 -2.67
CA GLN A 348 -3.94 7.28 -2.56
C GLN A 348 -4.02 8.79 -2.87
N ILE A 349 -4.98 9.21 -3.68
CA ILE A 349 -5.24 10.63 -3.94
C ILE A 349 -5.53 11.42 -2.65
N THR A 350 -6.01 10.78 -1.61
CA THR A 350 -6.26 11.41 -0.30
C THR A 350 -5.00 11.58 0.57
N GLY A 351 -3.84 11.12 0.10
CA GLY A 351 -2.60 11.19 0.86
C GLY A 351 -2.38 10.04 1.84
N CYS A 352 -3.09 8.93 1.69
CA CYS A 352 -2.66 7.66 2.26
C CYS A 352 -1.68 6.97 1.29
N GLU A 353 -0.73 6.21 1.83
CA GLU A 353 0.25 5.49 1.02
C GLU A 353 0.15 3.99 1.27
N GLY A 354 0.18 3.21 0.19
CA GLY A 354 0.14 1.76 0.21
C GLY A 354 -1.17 1.17 -0.32
N TYR A 355 -1.10 -0.11 -0.73
CA TYR A 355 -2.24 -0.81 -1.32
C TYR A 355 -3.40 -0.99 -0.34
N VAL A 356 -3.09 -1.49 0.87
CA VAL A 356 -4.14 -1.71 1.88
C VAL A 356 -4.70 -0.41 2.43
N GLU A 357 -3.89 0.61 2.55
CA GLU A 357 -4.36 1.94 2.96
C GLU A 357 -5.32 2.53 1.94
N SER A 358 -4.97 2.45 0.65
CA SER A 358 -5.86 2.89 -0.44
C SER A 358 -7.18 2.12 -0.44
N ALA A 359 -7.12 0.80 -0.34
CA ALA A 359 -8.31 -0.05 -0.26
C ALA A 359 -9.15 0.25 0.98
N SER A 360 -8.52 0.48 2.15
CA SER A 360 -9.22 0.79 3.40
C SER A 360 -9.97 2.12 3.34
N VAL A 361 -9.37 3.13 2.72
CA VAL A 361 -10.05 4.42 2.52
C VAL A 361 -11.21 4.27 1.54
N GLY A 362 -11.05 3.45 0.50
CA GLY A 362 -12.15 3.07 -0.41
C GLY A 362 -13.29 2.35 0.31
N LEU A 363 -12.97 1.41 1.19
CA LEU A 363 -13.93 0.71 2.04
C LEU A 363 -14.75 1.70 2.89
N LEU A 364 -14.09 2.63 3.54
CA LEU A 364 -14.74 3.64 4.36
C LEU A 364 -15.62 4.57 3.52
N ALA A 365 -15.09 5.11 2.42
CA ALA A 365 -15.84 5.99 1.53
C ALA A 365 -17.11 5.31 0.99
N GLY A 366 -17.01 4.04 0.59
CA GLY A 366 -18.15 3.25 0.11
C GLY A 366 -19.21 3.06 1.19
N ARG A 367 -18.82 2.70 2.41
CA ARG A 367 -19.73 2.54 3.54
C ARG A 367 -20.42 3.87 3.92
N PHE A 368 -19.67 4.98 3.94
CA PHE A 368 -20.22 6.29 4.24
C PHE A 368 -21.21 6.75 3.18
N ALA A 369 -20.87 6.59 1.91
CA ALA A 369 -21.77 6.95 0.81
C ALA A 369 -23.06 6.10 0.80
N ALA A 370 -22.95 4.80 1.08
CA ALA A 370 -24.11 3.93 1.18
C ALA A 370 -25.03 4.31 2.33
N ALA A 371 -24.49 4.62 3.51
CA ALA A 371 -25.27 5.09 4.65
C ALA A 371 -26.00 6.40 4.31
N GLU A 372 -25.29 7.36 3.71
CA GLU A 372 -25.89 8.62 3.28
C GLU A 372 -27.02 8.39 2.28
N ARG A 373 -26.84 7.54 1.27
CA ARG A 373 -27.86 7.19 0.27
C ARG A 373 -29.12 6.60 0.91
N LYS A 374 -28.94 5.83 1.99
CA LYS A 374 -30.05 5.19 2.71
C LYS A 374 -30.70 6.12 3.76
N GLY A 375 -30.16 7.32 3.95
CA GLY A 375 -30.60 8.24 5.00
C GLY A 375 -30.22 7.78 6.41
N GLU A 376 -29.23 6.91 6.52
CA GLU A 376 -28.69 6.43 7.79
C GLU A 376 -27.58 7.36 8.29
N THR A 377 -27.36 7.38 9.60
CA THR A 377 -26.24 8.14 10.17
C THR A 377 -24.91 7.54 9.72
N VAL A 378 -24.01 8.38 9.20
CA VAL A 378 -22.65 7.98 8.87
C VAL A 378 -21.89 7.72 10.17
N SER A 379 -21.46 6.48 10.38
CA SER A 379 -20.69 6.05 11.55
C SER A 379 -19.20 5.97 11.19
N LEU A 380 -18.40 6.79 11.84
CA LEU A 380 -16.94 6.77 11.68
C LEU A 380 -16.30 5.68 12.54
N PRO A 381 -15.26 4.98 12.03
CA PRO A 381 -14.54 4.03 12.86
C PRO A 381 -13.86 4.74 14.04
N PRO A 382 -13.81 4.13 15.24
CA PRO A 382 -13.13 4.71 16.39
C PRO A 382 -11.67 5.04 16.08
N ALA A 383 -11.14 6.13 16.61
CA ALA A 383 -9.75 6.54 16.44
C ALA A 383 -8.74 5.50 16.98
N THR A 384 -9.18 4.59 17.83
CA THR A 384 -8.39 3.47 18.39
C THR A 384 -8.19 2.34 17.40
N THR A 385 -8.97 2.29 16.31
CA THR A 385 -8.82 1.31 15.23
C THR A 385 -7.77 1.75 14.21
N ALA A 386 -7.25 0.82 13.41
CA ALA A 386 -6.36 1.16 12.30
C ALA A 386 -7.11 1.97 11.24
N LEU A 387 -8.33 1.59 10.90
CA LEU A 387 -9.19 2.34 9.98
C LEU A 387 -9.44 3.77 10.47
N GLY A 388 -9.78 3.94 11.74
CA GLY A 388 -10.05 5.25 12.34
C GLY A 388 -8.80 6.11 12.50
N SER A 389 -7.65 5.51 12.82
CA SER A 389 -6.40 6.26 12.95
C SER A 389 -5.86 6.74 11.60
N LEU A 390 -6.00 5.94 10.55
CA LEU A 390 -5.66 6.36 9.18
C LEU A 390 -6.62 7.46 8.69
N LEU A 391 -7.91 7.30 8.91
CA LEU A 391 -8.91 8.31 8.59
C LEU A 391 -8.63 9.64 9.30
N GLY A 392 -8.25 9.58 10.58
CA GLY A 392 -7.86 10.76 11.37
C GLY A 392 -6.64 11.48 10.79
N HIS A 393 -5.64 10.74 10.32
CA HIS A 393 -4.49 11.33 9.63
C HIS A 393 -4.92 12.07 8.36
N ILE A 394 -5.74 11.44 7.53
CA ILE A 394 -6.19 12.00 6.26
C ILE A 394 -7.08 13.23 6.46
N THR A 395 -7.94 13.22 7.45
CA THR A 395 -8.97 14.26 7.65
C THR A 395 -8.58 15.32 8.69
N GLY A 396 -7.33 15.31 9.13
CA GLY A 396 -6.78 16.35 10.01
C GLY A 396 -7.06 16.18 11.50
N GLY A 397 -7.60 15.04 11.93
CA GLY A 397 -7.84 14.73 13.36
C GLY A 397 -6.58 14.64 14.23
N HIS A 398 -5.39 14.58 13.61
CA HIS A 398 -4.09 14.55 14.28
C HIS A 398 -3.37 15.93 14.26
N ILE A 399 -3.97 16.95 13.68
CA ILE A 399 -3.41 18.31 13.67
C ILE A 399 -3.81 18.97 14.99
N SER A 400 -2.81 19.37 15.81
CA SER A 400 -3.08 20.15 17.01
C SER A 400 -3.51 21.56 16.63
N ASN A 401 -4.51 22.11 17.36
CA ASN A 401 -5.01 23.46 17.16
C ASN A 401 -3.97 24.57 17.45
N ASP A 402 -2.82 24.20 18.04
CA ASP A 402 -1.73 25.10 18.42
C ASP A 402 -0.68 25.31 17.33
N GLU A 403 -0.80 24.64 16.18
CA GLU A 403 0.14 24.78 15.07
C GLU A 403 -0.35 25.82 14.07
N GLU A 404 0.53 26.81 13.78
CA GLU A 404 0.24 27.85 12.77
C GLU A 404 -0.09 27.21 11.41
N PRO A 405 -1.18 27.63 10.76
CA PRO A 405 -1.50 27.19 9.40
C PRO A 405 -0.33 27.46 8.47
N GLY A 406 0.23 26.41 7.86
CA GLY A 406 1.26 26.51 6.84
C GLY A 406 2.67 26.02 7.25
N LYS A 407 2.92 25.65 8.51
CA LYS A 407 4.23 25.15 8.95
C LYS A 407 4.48 23.66 8.77
N ARG A 408 3.44 22.84 8.59
CA ARG A 408 3.57 21.42 8.21
C ARG A 408 2.89 21.15 6.88
N SER A 409 3.69 20.72 5.90
CA SER A 409 3.11 20.14 4.69
C SER A 409 2.52 18.77 5.02
N PHE A 410 1.27 18.56 4.65
CA PHE A 410 0.63 17.24 4.70
C PHE A 410 1.42 16.27 3.81
N GLN A 411 1.81 15.12 4.37
CA GLN A 411 2.61 14.10 3.68
C GLN A 411 1.83 12.79 3.58
N PRO A 412 1.94 12.06 2.46
CA PRO A 412 1.44 10.70 2.36
C PRO A 412 2.03 9.81 3.45
N MET A 413 1.20 8.93 4.02
CA MET A 413 1.61 8.07 5.10
C MET A 413 0.99 6.68 5.01
N ASN A 414 1.79 5.66 5.35
CA ASN A 414 1.30 4.32 5.64
C ASN A 414 0.70 4.24 7.03
N ILE A 415 -0.18 3.26 7.23
CA ILE A 415 -0.61 2.92 8.59
C ILE A 415 0.58 2.51 9.46
N ASN A 416 0.68 3.09 10.63
CA ASN A 416 1.70 2.79 11.63
C ASN A 416 1.17 3.06 13.04
N PHE A 417 1.81 2.48 14.05
CA PHE A 417 1.34 2.65 15.44
C PHE A 417 1.44 4.08 15.98
N GLY A 418 2.20 4.96 15.34
CA GLY A 418 2.26 6.38 15.69
C GLY A 418 0.96 7.15 15.40
N LEU A 419 0.07 6.60 14.57
CA LEU A 419 -1.23 7.19 14.26
C LEU A 419 -2.32 6.83 15.29
N PHE A 420 -2.08 5.81 16.12
CA PHE A 420 -3.06 5.37 17.10
C PHE A 420 -2.98 6.22 18.38
N PRO A 421 -4.12 6.47 19.06
CA PRO A 421 -4.11 7.10 20.35
C PRO A 421 -3.27 6.33 21.38
N GLU A 422 -2.62 7.05 22.26
CA GLU A 422 -1.84 6.46 23.34
C GLU A 422 -2.69 5.50 24.21
N LEU A 423 -2.02 4.54 24.82
CA LEU A 423 -2.64 3.68 25.83
C LEU A 423 -2.82 4.46 27.12
N GLU A 424 -3.80 4.06 27.92
CA GLU A 424 -3.97 4.56 29.27
C GLU A 424 -2.68 4.41 30.10
N PRO A 425 -2.29 5.41 30.89
CA PRO A 425 -1.12 5.32 31.76
C PRO A 425 -1.17 4.08 32.63
N GLY A 426 -0.04 3.36 32.71
CA GLY A 426 0.05 2.14 33.51
C GLY A 426 -0.40 0.85 32.80
N SER A 427 -0.85 0.91 31.54
CA SER A 427 -1.26 -0.28 30.77
C SER A 427 -0.11 -1.25 30.51
N ILE A 428 1.13 -0.76 30.44
CA ILE A 428 2.32 -1.57 30.17
C ILE A 428 2.88 -2.09 31.49
N VAL A 429 2.50 -3.32 31.84
CA VAL A 429 2.89 -3.97 33.10
C VAL A 429 3.82 -5.15 32.82
N LYS A 430 4.90 -5.27 33.61
CA LYS A 430 5.79 -6.42 33.52
C LYS A 430 5.01 -7.71 33.82
N PRO A 431 5.03 -8.72 32.91
CA PRO A 431 4.36 -9.99 33.16
C PRO A 431 4.97 -10.73 34.36
N GLU A 432 4.12 -11.45 35.05
CA GLU A 432 4.56 -12.31 36.18
C GLU A 432 5.53 -13.37 35.66
N GLY A 433 6.58 -13.67 36.46
CA GLY A 433 7.61 -14.67 36.13
C GLY A 433 8.69 -14.18 35.13
N VAL A 434 8.54 -13.03 34.49
CA VAL A 434 9.54 -12.46 33.58
C VAL A 434 10.67 -11.80 34.40
N LYS A 435 11.90 -12.31 34.27
CA LYS A 435 13.06 -11.78 35.00
C LYS A 435 13.50 -10.38 34.51
N ARG A 436 13.50 -10.17 33.19
CA ARG A 436 13.90 -8.89 32.56
C ARG A 436 12.79 -8.38 31.68
N PHE A 437 12.40 -7.11 31.85
CA PHE A 437 11.40 -6.41 31.05
C PHE A 437 11.94 -5.03 30.69
N ARG A 438 12.58 -4.92 29.52
CA ARG A 438 13.30 -3.72 29.10
C ARG A 438 12.60 -3.04 27.91
N GLY A 439 13.21 -1.98 27.38
CA GLY A 439 12.64 -1.12 26.34
C GLY A 439 12.03 -1.87 25.16
N LYS A 440 12.73 -2.88 24.60
CA LYS A 440 12.21 -3.70 23.50
C LYS A 440 10.95 -4.48 23.89
N ASP A 441 10.94 -5.07 25.08
CA ASP A 441 9.80 -5.86 25.57
C ASP A 441 8.58 -4.97 25.83
N LYS A 442 8.81 -3.77 26.36
CA LYS A 442 7.77 -2.74 26.56
C LYS A 442 7.19 -2.28 25.22
N THR A 443 8.04 -2.05 24.21
CA THR A 443 7.61 -1.65 22.87
C THR A 443 6.75 -2.72 22.22
N ILE A 444 7.16 -3.99 22.29
CA ILE A 444 6.37 -5.11 21.76
C ILE A 444 5.02 -5.20 22.48
N MET A 445 5.03 -5.15 23.81
CA MET A 445 3.79 -5.17 24.60
C MET A 445 2.88 -3.99 24.26
N LYS A 446 3.43 -2.78 24.13
CA LYS A 446 2.67 -1.58 23.72
C LYS A 446 1.96 -1.83 22.39
N ARG A 447 2.66 -2.34 21.40
CA ARG A 447 2.10 -2.65 20.07
C ARG A 447 1.01 -3.71 20.16
N GLN A 448 1.22 -4.77 20.92
CA GLN A 448 0.24 -5.83 21.13
C GLN A 448 -1.03 -5.32 21.81
N LEU A 449 -0.91 -4.44 22.80
CA LEU A 449 -2.06 -3.84 23.48
C LEU A 449 -2.84 -2.89 22.57
N ILE A 450 -2.14 -2.07 21.77
CA ILE A 450 -2.79 -1.20 20.76
C ILE A 450 -3.52 -2.05 19.73
N ALA A 451 -2.88 -3.09 19.20
CA ALA A 451 -3.48 -4.01 18.24
C ALA A 451 -4.74 -4.69 18.80
N LYS A 452 -4.66 -5.20 20.03
CA LYS A 452 -5.78 -5.84 20.72
C LYS A 452 -6.96 -4.86 20.90
N ARG A 453 -6.69 -3.65 21.35
CA ARG A 453 -7.69 -2.58 21.48
C ARG A 453 -8.33 -2.26 20.14
N ALA A 454 -7.52 -2.09 19.11
CA ALA A 454 -8.00 -1.77 17.77
C ALA A 454 -8.96 -2.82 17.22
N LEU A 455 -8.61 -4.11 17.32
CA LEU A 455 -9.46 -5.20 16.83
C LEU A 455 -10.77 -5.31 17.62
N ALA A 456 -10.72 -5.15 18.93
CA ALA A 456 -11.91 -5.17 19.78
C ALA A 456 -12.87 -3.99 19.45
N ASP A 457 -12.33 -2.80 19.31
CA ASP A 457 -13.12 -1.60 19.01
C ASP A 457 -13.67 -1.63 17.57
N CYS A 458 -12.91 -2.19 16.62
CA CYS A 458 -13.39 -2.42 15.26
C CYS A 458 -14.56 -3.42 15.23
N ALA A 459 -14.45 -4.53 15.94
CA ALA A 459 -15.54 -5.51 16.04
C ALA A 459 -16.81 -4.89 16.63
N THR A 460 -16.68 -4.08 17.66
CA THR A 460 -17.80 -3.34 18.27
C THR A 460 -18.42 -2.35 17.27
N TRP A 461 -17.59 -1.56 16.58
CA TRP A 461 -18.07 -0.61 15.57
C TRP A 461 -18.81 -1.29 14.44
N LEU A 462 -18.31 -2.41 13.92
CA LEU A 462 -18.96 -3.18 12.86
C LEU A 462 -20.27 -3.84 13.34
N GLY A 463 -20.34 -4.28 14.59
CA GLY A 463 -21.56 -4.80 15.20
C GLY A 463 -22.66 -3.75 15.36
N GLU A 464 -22.28 -2.51 15.58
CA GLU A 464 -23.21 -1.38 15.64
C GLU A 464 -23.71 -0.94 14.26
N THR A 465 -22.90 -1.09 13.23
CA THR A 465 -23.20 -0.61 11.86
C THR A 465 -23.78 -1.66 10.93
N VAL A 466 -23.60 -2.95 11.24
CA VAL A 466 -24.17 -4.05 10.44
C VAL A 466 -25.55 -4.41 11.01
N PRO A 467 -26.64 -4.26 10.24
CA PRO A 467 -27.92 -4.86 10.64
C PRO A 467 -27.68 -6.37 10.82
N VAL A 468 -27.96 -6.88 12.00
CA VAL A 468 -27.95 -8.32 12.24
C VAL A 468 -28.95 -8.90 11.25
N ALA A 469 -28.48 -9.61 10.22
CA ALA A 469 -29.34 -10.39 9.37
C ALA A 469 -30.09 -11.36 10.30
N LYS A 470 -31.37 -11.13 10.47
CA LYS A 470 -32.22 -12.09 11.18
C LYS A 470 -32.13 -13.38 10.38
N THR A 471 -31.39 -14.34 10.91
CA THR A 471 -31.47 -15.73 10.45
C THR A 471 -32.92 -16.13 10.57
N ALA A 472 -33.58 -16.31 9.42
CA ALA A 472 -34.86 -16.96 9.30
C ALA A 472 -34.66 -18.45 9.36
#